data_b38c52225845656f9a546506f81c63cc
#
_entry.id   b38c52225845656f9a546506f81c63cc
#
_cell.length_a   1.000
_cell.length_b   1.000
_cell.length_c   1.000
_cell.angle_alpha   90.00
_cell.angle_beta   90.00
_cell.angle_gamma   90.00
#
_symmetry.space_group_name_H-M   'P 1'
#
loop_
_entity.id
_entity.type
_entity.pdbx_description
1 polymer ?
#
loop_
_entity_poly.entity_id
_entity_poly.type
_entity_poly.pdbx_seq_one_letter_code
_entity_poly.pdbx_strand_id
1 'polypeptide(L)'
;MRQSKRNRIVFIVIVISIIVALGIIGLFKSGAMIQKDYKKSVRYKKLKYLSYKLEDHYNKKILCSSGIKGMPYEYQIKKNGKLYGTLIDEYGYPLKKYGHVMKDTIAHNVKHISFGGRGSLLYLDYKNRLYGMGWNSDEEFQIKMPEDKRNNVSTAVFRQPVFIMKNIIYASINEGGAVIAMKKDRSVWTWGSNAGGMLGYDKNTDLISCKPKKIFENVKYIVAGGYNMAVITEKNDLYLWGDNTYGQLGNGKKDGWYFGDSDKECWFKPKKVMKDVAAVHMGSGGIIVTRMDGSEWATGIGFGNERSESGKKVSTRFVMISK
;
A
#
# COMPACT_ATOMS: atom_id res chain seq x y z
N MET A 1 21.22 28.08 10.84
CA MET A 1 20.19 27.96 9.77
C MET A 1 20.18 26.60 9.03
N ARG A 2 21.33 26.02 8.63
CA ARG A 2 21.39 24.69 7.94
C ARG A 2 20.92 23.51 8.82
N GLN A 3 21.25 23.50 10.10
CA GLN A 3 20.87 22.44 11.06
C GLN A 3 19.37 22.35 11.27
N SER A 4 18.67 23.50 11.40
CA SER A 4 17.22 23.57 11.56
C SER A 4 16.45 23.04 10.31
N LYS A 5 16.96 23.27 9.11
CA LYS A 5 16.37 22.72 7.87
C LYS A 5 16.53 21.19 7.77
N ARG A 6 17.67 20.66 8.20
CA ARG A 6 17.96 19.22 8.19
C ARG A 6 17.08 18.46 9.19
N ASN A 7 16.90 19.02 10.40
CA ASN A 7 16.01 18.42 11.41
C ASN A 7 14.54 18.45 11.00
N ARG A 8 14.09 19.48 10.29
CA ARG A 8 12.72 19.57 9.76
C ARG A 8 12.44 18.54 8.65
N ILE A 9 13.41 18.32 7.76
CA ILE A 9 13.28 17.30 6.69
C ILE A 9 13.24 15.90 7.29
N VAL A 10 14.06 15.62 8.31
CA VAL A 10 14.07 14.35 9.04
C VAL A 10 12.72 14.12 9.75
N PHE A 11 12.17 15.14 10.40
CA PHE A 11 10.90 15.04 11.10
C PHE A 11 9.71 14.74 10.17
N ILE A 12 9.67 15.37 9.00
CA ILE A 12 8.63 15.14 7.98
C ILE A 12 8.73 13.75 7.38
N VAL A 13 9.93 13.27 7.12
CA VAL A 13 10.18 11.90 6.63
C VAL A 13 9.73 10.87 7.68
N ILE A 14 9.95 11.15 8.97
CA ILE A 14 9.50 10.30 10.07
C ILE A 14 7.97 10.28 10.16
N VAL A 15 7.30 11.43 10.11
CA VAL A 15 5.83 11.53 10.20
C VAL A 15 5.15 10.82 9.04
N ILE A 16 5.62 11.00 7.82
CA ILE A 16 5.08 10.31 6.64
C ILE A 16 5.38 8.80 6.71
N SER A 17 6.54 8.40 7.22
CA SER A 17 6.90 7.00 7.41
C SER A 17 6.07 6.29 8.49
N ILE A 18 5.66 7.02 9.54
CA ILE A 18 4.77 6.53 10.58
C ILE A 18 3.37 6.25 10.03
N ILE A 19 2.87 7.05 9.07
CA ILE A 19 1.56 6.82 8.42
C ILE A 19 1.57 5.55 7.58
N VAL A 20 2.66 5.31 6.85
CA VAL A 20 2.84 4.09 6.04
C VAL A 20 3.07 2.85 6.91
N ALA A 21 3.73 3.01 8.07
CA ALA A 21 4.08 1.90 8.97
C ALA A 21 3.00 1.58 10.04
N LEU A 22 2.13 2.52 10.36
CA LEU A 22 1.16 2.42 11.46
C LEU A 22 -0.30 2.39 10.99
N GLY A 23 -0.59 1.90 9.79
CA GLY A 23 -1.95 1.66 9.30
C GLY A 23 -2.84 0.81 10.22
N ILE A 24 -2.41 0.52 11.45
CA ILE A 24 -3.09 -0.40 12.38
C ILE A 24 -3.63 0.27 13.65
N ILE A 25 -3.21 1.47 14.03
CA ILE A 25 -3.69 2.09 15.28
C ILE A 25 -4.13 3.52 15.04
N GLY A 26 -5.42 3.77 15.12
CA GLY A 26 -6.17 4.99 15.51
C GLY A 26 -5.47 6.36 15.48
N LEU A 27 -4.56 6.65 14.55
CA LEU A 27 -3.73 7.86 14.53
C LEU A 27 -4.27 8.98 13.65
N PHE A 28 -5.57 9.01 13.38
CA PHE A 28 -6.19 10.16 12.72
C PHE A 28 -6.29 11.45 13.57
N LYS A 29 -5.82 11.45 14.81
CA LYS A 29 -5.46 12.71 15.49
C LYS A 29 -4.29 13.43 14.80
N SER A 30 -3.54 12.73 13.97
CA SER A 30 -2.37 13.27 13.26
C SER A 30 -2.70 14.00 11.95
N GLY A 31 -3.89 13.87 11.38
CA GLY A 31 -4.26 14.58 10.15
C GLY A 31 -4.03 16.10 10.25
N ALA A 32 -4.40 16.71 11.36
CA ALA A 32 -4.17 18.14 11.62
C ALA A 32 -2.68 18.48 11.82
N MET A 33 -1.90 17.57 12.43
CA MET A 33 -0.47 17.75 12.65
C MET A 33 0.33 17.58 11.36
N ILE A 34 -0.02 16.60 10.55
CA ILE A 34 0.55 16.39 9.21
C ILE A 34 0.26 17.59 8.32
N GLN A 35 -0.96 18.11 8.36
CA GLN A 35 -1.38 19.29 7.64
C GLN A 35 -0.54 20.53 7.98
N LYS A 36 -0.17 20.72 9.26
CA LYS A 36 0.58 21.89 9.73
C LYS A 36 2.06 21.86 9.32
N ASP A 37 2.68 20.69 9.30
CA ASP A 37 4.11 20.52 8.99
C ASP A 37 4.35 20.37 7.48
N TYR A 38 3.42 19.76 6.75
CA TYR A 38 3.46 19.67 5.30
C TYR A 38 3.37 21.05 4.63
N LYS A 39 2.49 21.95 5.11
CA LYS A 39 2.40 23.34 4.61
C LYS A 39 3.72 24.11 4.69
N LYS A 40 4.63 23.74 5.58
CA LYS A 40 5.89 24.46 5.81
C LYS A 40 7.07 23.96 4.95
N SER A 41 6.96 22.80 4.29
CA SER A 41 8.17 22.09 3.83
C SER A 41 8.28 21.82 2.35
N VAL A 42 7.25 21.90 1.54
CA VAL A 42 7.31 21.37 0.18
C VAL A 42 6.84 22.36 -0.87
N ARG A 43 7.78 22.91 -1.61
CA ARG A 43 7.49 23.53 -2.89
C ARG A 43 7.16 22.44 -3.92
N TYR A 44 6.08 22.61 -4.65
CA TYR A 44 5.48 21.73 -5.65
C TYR A 44 6.45 20.95 -6.57
N LYS A 45 7.56 21.56 -7.00
CA LYS A 45 8.59 20.87 -7.82
C LYS A 45 9.23 19.64 -7.13
N LYS A 46 9.20 19.57 -5.80
CA LYS A 46 9.68 18.43 -5.02
C LYS A 46 8.64 17.32 -4.87
N LEU A 47 7.34 17.63 -4.93
CA LEU A 47 6.26 16.64 -4.82
C LEU A 47 6.24 15.65 -5.98
N LYS A 48 6.58 16.09 -7.19
CA LYS A 48 6.73 15.22 -8.37
C LYS A 48 7.76 14.10 -8.16
N TYR A 49 8.66 14.30 -7.22
CA TYR A 49 9.72 13.34 -6.85
C TYR A 49 9.38 12.51 -5.60
N LEU A 50 8.47 13.00 -4.76
CA LEU A 50 8.21 12.44 -3.44
C LEU A 50 7.32 11.20 -3.47
N SER A 51 6.32 11.10 -4.35
CA SER A 51 5.51 9.88 -4.46
C SER A 51 6.36 8.66 -4.88
N TYR A 52 7.43 8.87 -5.63
CA TYR A 52 8.40 7.82 -6.00
C TYR A 52 9.57 7.68 -5.02
N LYS A 53 9.94 8.76 -4.29
CA LYS A 53 11.05 8.78 -3.33
C LYS A 53 10.62 8.64 -1.86
N LEU A 54 9.35 8.80 -1.53
CA LEU A 54 8.82 8.56 -0.19
C LEU A 54 8.91 7.09 0.21
N GLU A 55 9.16 6.22 -0.77
CA GLU A 55 9.46 4.82 -0.61
C GLU A 55 10.97 4.53 -0.60
N ASP A 56 11.82 5.50 -0.24
CA ASP A 56 13.22 5.21 0.02
C ASP A 56 13.34 4.39 1.31
N HIS A 57 13.06 3.09 1.17
CA HIS A 57 13.05 2.10 2.25
C HIS A 57 14.46 1.77 2.77
N TYR A 58 15.49 2.41 2.19
CA TYR A 58 16.87 2.16 2.60
C TYR A 58 17.11 2.53 4.06
N ASN A 59 17.63 1.58 4.82
CA ASN A 59 17.89 1.67 6.25
C ASN A 59 16.65 1.85 7.15
N LYS A 60 15.44 1.85 6.61
CA LYS A 60 14.22 1.79 7.42
C LYS A 60 13.96 0.35 7.85
N LYS A 61 13.52 0.24 9.07
CA LYS A 61 12.97 -1.00 9.60
C LYS A 61 11.46 -0.97 9.36
N ILE A 62 10.95 -2.00 8.70
CA ILE A 62 9.52 -2.13 8.44
C ILE A 62 9.02 -3.34 9.23
N LEU A 63 8.08 -3.10 10.13
CA LEU A 63 7.46 -4.15 10.92
C LEU A 63 6.40 -4.86 10.10
N CYS A 64 6.38 -6.18 10.17
CA CYS A 64 5.38 -7.03 9.56
C CYS A 64 4.59 -7.75 10.66
N SER A 65 3.28 -7.68 10.61
CA SER A 65 2.39 -8.24 11.63
C SER A 65 2.16 -9.75 11.49
N SER A 66 3.01 -10.50 10.75
CA SER A 66 2.71 -11.90 10.41
C SER A 66 2.58 -12.83 11.61
N GLY A 67 3.31 -12.60 12.71
CA GLY A 67 3.32 -13.47 13.87
C GLY A 67 3.65 -14.95 13.58
N ILE A 68 4.15 -15.25 12.38
CA ILE A 68 4.35 -16.61 11.90
C ILE A 68 5.74 -17.07 12.29
N LYS A 69 5.84 -18.15 13.05
CA LYS A 69 7.13 -18.79 13.44
C LYS A 69 8.00 -19.03 12.21
N GLY A 70 9.24 -18.56 12.27
CA GLY A 70 10.24 -18.70 11.20
C GLY A 70 10.09 -17.72 10.04
N MET A 71 9.16 -16.76 10.12
CA MET A 71 9.11 -15.61 9.24
C MET A 71 9.67 -14.38 9.96
N PRO A 72 10.37 -13.48 9.24
CA PRO A 72 10.79 -12.22 9.82
C PRO A 72 9.58 -11.35 10.20
N TYR A 73 9.65 -10.68 11.35
CA TYR A 73 8.67 -9.66 11.73
C TYR A 73 9.11 -8.24 11.38
N GLU A 74 10.43 -8.06 11.15
CA GLU A 74 11.02 -6.78 10.77
C GLU A 74 11.89 -6.99 9.54
N TYR A 75 11.70 -6.15 8.54
CA TYR A 75 12.49 -6.16 7.32
C TYR A 75 13.27 -4.86 7.16
N GLN A 76 14.46 -4.93 6.57
CA GLN A 76 15.30 -3.77 6.30
C GLN A 76 16.07 -3.92 5.00
N ILE A 77 15.92 -2.95 4.10
CA ILE A 77 16.80 -2.82 2.93
C ILE A 77 17.97 -1.91 3.29
N LYS A 78 19.19 -2.36 3.08
CA LYS A 78 20.39 -1.55 3.18
C LYS A 78 20.69 -0.82 1.87
N LYS A 79 21.47 0.28 1.92
CA LYS A 79 21.88 1.04 0.72
C LYS A 79 22.56 0.19 -0.36
N ASN A 80 23.22 -0.90 0.03
CA ASN A 80 23.83 -1.86 -0.90
C ASN A 80 22.84 -2.85 -1.53
N GLY A 81 21.53 -2.66 -1.33
CA GLY A 81 20.47 -3.52 -1.88
C GLY A 81 20.29 -4.86 -1.16
N LYS A 82 20.92 -5.09 -0.01
CA LYS A 82 20.65 -6.29 0.78
C LYS A 82 19.35 -6.15 1.56
N LEU A 83 18.46 -7.11 1.43
CA LEU A 83 17.24 -7.26 2.23
C LEU A 83 17.49 -8.21 3.37
N TYR A 84 17.31 -7.72 4.59
CA TYR A 84 17.42 -8.50 5.82
C TYR A 84 16.06 -8.68 6.47
N GLY A 85 15.87 -9.81 7.13
CA GLY A 85 14.74 -10.09 8.01
C GLY A 85 15.20 -10.40 9.42
N THR A 86 14.55 -9.86 10.44
CA THR A 86 14.76 -10.22 11.84
C THR A 86 13.86 -11.38 12.21
N LEU A 87 14.43 -12.53 12.59
CA LEU A 87 13.68 -13.72 12.96
C LEU A 87 13.03 -13.56 14.35
N ILE A 88 11.85 -14.16 14.51
CA ILE A 88 11.12 -14.23 15.79
C ILE A 88 10.94 -15.68 16.24
N ASP A 89 10.78 -15.85 17.55
CA ASP A 89 10.38 -17.11 18.18
C ASP A 89 8.86 -17.35 18.04
N GLU A 90 8.39 -18.40 18.70
CA GLU A 90 6.97 -18.78 18.70
C GLU A 90 6.08 -17.81 19.49
N TYR A 91 6.66 -16.95 20.33
CA TYR A 91 5.98 -15.92 21.11
C TYR A 91 6.04 -14.54 20.45
N GLY A 92 6.67 -14.43 19.28
CA GLY A 92 6.81 -13.16 18.56
C GLY A 92 7.98 -12.28 19.01
N TYR A 93 8.89 -12.79 19.85
CA TYR A 93 10.09 -12.04 20.28
C TYR A 93 11.26 -12.28 19.33
N PRO A 94 12.11 -11.25 19.13
CA PRO A 94 13.32 -11.40 18.31
C PRO A 94 14.22 -12.51 18.82
N LEU A 95 14.50 -13.49 17.96
CA LEU A 95 15.47 -14.54 18.27
C LEU A 95 16.85 -13.92 18.50
N LYS A 96 17.51 -14.32 19.59
CA LYS A 96 18.84 -13.87 19.94
C LYS A 96 19.80 -15.05 20.00
N LYS A 97 21.00 -14.86 19.46
CA LYS A 97 22.15 -15.77 19.64
C LYS A 97 23.31 -14.97 20.20
N TYR A 98 23.88 -15.42 21.33
CA TYR A 98 24.93 -14.72 22.05
C TYR A 98 24.60 -13.22 22.36
N GLY A 99 23.34 -12.93 22.72
CA GLY A 99 22.88 -11.56 23.00
C GLY A 99 22.57 -10.69 21.79
N HIS A 100 22.87 -11.13 20.58
CA HIS A 100 22.60 -10.41 19.34
C HIS A 100 21.33 -10.92 18.65
N VAL A 101 20.51 -9.99 18.13
CA VAL A 101 19.31 -10.30 17.35
C VAL A 101 19.71 -11.02 16.06
N MET A 102 19.12 -12.18 15.82
CA MET A 102 19.36 -12.94 14.60
C MET A 102 18.68 -12.29 13.40
N LYS A 103 19.47 -12.07 12.36
CA LYS A 103 19.01 -11.51 11.08
C LYS A 103 19.47 -12.39 9.94
N ASP A 104 18.53 -12.73 9.07
CA ASP A 104 18.84 -13.45 7.84
C ASP A 104 18.91 -12.50 6.64
N THR A 105 19.84 -12.78 5.74
CA THR A 105 19.84 -12.16 4.41
C THR A 105 18.83 -12.90 3.54
N ILE A 106 17.74 -12.20 3.18
CA ILE A 106 16.66 -12.75 2.37
C ILE A 106 17.01 -12.66 0.89
N ALA A 107 17.51 -11.51 0.47
CA ALA A 107 17.82 -11.27 -0.93
C ALA A 107 18.90 -10.18 -1.11
N HIS A 108 19.47 -10.16 -2.30
CA HIS A 108 20.43 -9.15 -2.76
C HIS A 108 19.84 -8.36 -3.93
N ASN A 109 20.39 -7.18 -4.17
CA ASN A 109 19.99 -6.30 -5.28
C ASN A 109 18.52 -5.86 -5.23
N VAL A 110 17.96 -5.74 -4.03
CA VAL A 110 16.59 -5.29 -3.80
C VAL A 110 16.53 -3.77 -3.83
N LYS A 111 15.58 -3.23 -4.59
CA LYS A 111 15.35 -1.78 -4.71
C LYS A 111 14.04 -1.30 -4.08
N HIS A 112 13.07 -2.20 -3.92
CA HIS A 112 11.74 -1.87 -3.39
C HIS A 112 11.12 -3.07 -2.68
N ILE A 113 10.35 -2.82 -1.61
CA ILE A 113 9.55 -3.81 -0.89
C ILE A 113 8.14 -3.26 -0.64
N SER A 114 7.17 -4.15 -0.58
CA SER A 114 5.78 -3.84 -0.22
C SER A 114 5.20 -4.98 0.63
N PHE A 115 4.33 -4.62 1.57
CA PHE A 115 3.74 -5.58 2.52
C PHE A 115 2.23 -5.63 2.40
N GLY A 116 1.68 -6.84 2.43
CA GLY A 116 0.27 -7.12 2.59
C GLY A 116 -0.12 -7.36 4.06
N GLY A 117 -1.41 -7.24 4.35
CA GLY A 117 -1.93 -7.26 5.72
C GLY A 117 -1.74 -8.58 6.49
N ARG A 118 -1.50 -9.70 5.81
CA ARG A 118 -1.30 -11.02 6.44
C ARG A 118 0.15 -11.47 6.49
N GLY A 119 1.10 -10.55 6.27
CA GLY A 119 2.52 -10.89 6.27
C GLY A 119 3.06 -11.36 4.93
N SER A 120 2.35 -11.10 3.84
CA SER A 120 2.88 -11.21 2.48
C SER A 120 3.89 -10.11 2.24
N LEU A 121 5.06 -10.46 1.75
CA LEU A 121 6.10 -9.55 1.29
C LEU A 121 6.27 -9.67 -0.21
N LEU A 122 6.21 -8.54 -0.91
CA LEU A 122 6.74 -8.40 -2.26
C LEU A 122 8.06 -7.64 -2.25
N TYR A 123 9.01 -8.07 -3.06
CA TYR A 123 10.19 -7.25 -3.32
C TYR A 123 10.54 -7.23 -4.80
N LEU A 124 11.11 -6.10 -5.21
CA LEU A 124 11.53 -5.83 -6.59
C LEU A 124 13.05 -5.65 -6.61
N ASP A 125 13.74 -6.37 -7.48
CA ASP A 125 15.18 -6.22 -7.66
C ASP A 125 15.57 -5.16 -8.71
N TYR A 126 16.85 -4.81 -8.80
CA TYR A 126 17.38 -3.87 -9.79
C TYR A 126 17.30 -4.38 -11.23
N LYS A 127 17.06 -5.69 -11.44
CA LYS A 127 16.80 -6.28 -12.76
C LYS A 127 15.31 -6.24 -13.15
N ASN A 128 14.48 -5.56 -12.36
CA ASN A 128 13.03 -5.45 -12.54
C ASN A 128 12.30 -6.80 -12.47
N ARG A 129 12.76 -7.67 -11.60
CA ARG A 129 12.12 -8.94 -11.28
C ARG A 129 11.38 -8.81 -9.95
N LEU A 130 10.12 -9.22 -9.93
CA LEU A 130 9.26 -9.23 -8.75
C LEU A 130 9.30 -10.62 -8.10
N TYR A 131 9.43 -10.62 -6.79
CA TYR A 131 9.42 -11.81 -5.94
C TYR A 131 8.44 -11.62 -4.79
N GLY A 132 7.93 -12.75 -4.26
CA GLY A 132 7.08 -12.80 -3.08
C GLY A 132 7.61 -13.78 -2.05
N MET A 133 7.35 -13.55 -0.77
CA MET A 133 7.50 -14.51 0.32
C MET A 133 6.51 -14.17 1.45
N GLY A 134 6.27 -15.14 2.32
CA GLY A 134 5.29 -15.03 3.38
C GLY A 134 3.97 -15.68 3.02
N TRP A 135 2.87 -15.10 3.42
CA TRP A 135 1.53 -15.66 3.21
C TRP A 135 1.09 -15.52 1.75
N ASN A 136 0.47 -16.57 1.20
CA ASN A 136 -0.06 -16.63 -0.17
C ASN A 136 -1.52 -17.12 -0.20
N SER A 137 -2.31 -16.77 0.82
CA SER A 137 -3.72 -17.23 0.93
C SER A 137 -4.61 -16.68 -0.20
N ASP A 138 -4.28 -15.52 -0.70
CA ASP A 138 -4.99 -14.83 -1.77
C ASP A 138 -4.28 -14.96 -3.14
N GLU A 139 -3.37 -15.95 -3.24
CA GLU A 139 -2.62 -16.29 -4.45
C GLU A 139 -1.75 -15.12 -4.96
N GLU A 140 -1.24 -14.31 -4.04
CA GLU A 140 -0.45 -13.09 -4.30
C GLU A 140 0.84 -13.38 -5.05
N PHE A 141 1.36 -14.61 -4.94
CA PHE A 141 2.60 -15.03 -5.61
C PHE A 141 2.33 -15.78 -6.93
N GLN A 142 1.10 -15.71 -7.47
CA GLN A 142 0.66 -16.42 -8.68
C GLN A 142 0.74 -17.95 -8.55
N ILE A 143 0.70 -18.45 -7.35
CA ILE A 143 0.65 -19.87 -7.04
C ILE A 143 -0.76 -20.19 -6.58
N LYS A 144 -1.50 -21.00 -7.37
CA LYS A 144 -2.86 -21.40 -7.02
C LYS A 144 -2.85 -22.24 -5.75
N MET A 145 -3.72 -21.89 -4.81
CA MET A 145 -3.89 -22.61 -3.55
C MET A 145 -5.22 -23.34 -3.52
N PRO A 146 -5.25 -24.63 -3.17
CA PRO A 146 -6.48 -25.34 -2.86
C PRO A 146 -7.21 -24.64 -1.71
N GLU A 147 -8.55 -24.62 -1.75
CA GLU A 147 -9.37 -23.85 -0.81
C GLU A 147 -9.15 -24.29 0.64
N ASP A 148 -9.08 -25.61 0.87
CA ASP A 148 -8.79 -26.23 2.16
C ASP A 148 -7.39 -25.89 2.72
N LYS A 149 -6.47 -25.43 1.88
CA LYS A 149 -5.07 -25.13 2.23
C LYS A 149 -4.75 -23.63 2.37
N ARG A 150 -5.65 -22.74 1.94
CA ARG A 150 -5.40 -21.28 1.96
C ARG A 150 -5.18 -20.70 3.35
N ASN A 151 -5.84 -21.24 4.35
CA ASN A 151 -5.73 -20.80 5.75
C ASN A 151 -4.75 -21.64 6.58
N ASN A 152 -4.04 -22.55 5.98
CA ASN A 152 -3.08 -23.41 6.67
C ASN A 152 -1.67 -22.84 6.58
N VAL A 153 -1.11 -22.45 7.74
CA VAL A 153 0.24 -21.86 7.85
C VAL A 153 1.34 -22.74 7.25
N SER A 154 1.20 -24.05 7.36
CA SER A 154 2.23 -24.98 6.83
C SER A 154 2.24 -25.08 5.32
N THR A 155 1.12 -24.78 4.65
CA THR A 155 0.98 -24.91 3.20
C THR A 155 0.92 -23.57 2.47
N ALA A 156 0.34 -22.53 3.07
CA ALA A 156 0.17 -21.23 2.44
C ALA A 156 1.33 -20.24 2.69
N VAL A 157 2.29 -20.59 3.56
CA VAL A 157 3.42 -19.72 3.89
C VAL A 157 4.68 -20.12 3.15
N PHE A 158 5.16 -19.26 2.28
CA PHE A 158 6.42 -19.42 1.55
C PHE A 158 7.56 -18.74 2.31
N ARG A 159 8.42 -19.53 2.97
CA ARG A 159 9.55 -19.03 3.76
C ARG A 159 10.76 -18.62 2.93
N GLN A 160 10.78 -19.03 1.66
CA GLN A 160 11.80 -18.63 0.69
C GLN A 160 11.18 -17.79 -0.42
N PRO A 161 11.91 -16.83 -1.00
CA PRO A 161 11.40 -16.01 -2.07
C PRO A 161 10.99 -16.83 -3.29
N VAL A 162 9.82 -16.53 -3.82
CA VAL A 162 9.28 -17.10 -5.06
C VAL A 162 9.32 -16.04 -6.15
N PHE A 163 9.83 -16.40 -7.32
CA PHE A 163 9.78 -15.52 -8.50
C PHE A 163 8.34 -15.40 -8.99
N ILE A 164 7.88 -14.14 -9.21
CA ILE A 164 6.52 -13.87 -9.69
C ILE A 164 6.54 -13.41 -11.14
N MET A 165 7.25 -12.33 -11.46
CA MET A 165 7.16 -11.71 -12.78
C MET A 165 8.40 -10.86 -13.10
N LYS A 166 8.70 -10.71 -14.40
CA LYS A 166 9.77 -9.84 -14.93
C LYS A 166 9.22 -8.56 -15.56
N ASN A 167 10.11 -7.61 -15.83
CA ASN A 167 9.83 -6.31 -16.44
C ASN A 167 8.94 -5.39 -15.58
N ILE A 168 8.93 -5.58 -14.29
CA ILE A 168 8.18 -4.76 -13.33
C ILE A 168 9.03 -3.57 -12.90
N ILE A 169 8.50 -2.36 -13.03
CA ILE A 169 9.17 -1.15 -12.56
C ILE A 169 8.68 -0.72 -11.19
N TYR A 170 7.47 -1.09 -10.82
CA TYR A 170 6.86 -0.87 -9.51
C TYR A 170 5.80 -1.93 -9.20
N ALA A 171 5.66 -2.31 -7.95
CA ALA A 171 4.59 -3.19 -7.48
C ALA A 171 4.24 -2.86 -6.03
N SER A 172 2.98 -3.01 -5.69
CA SER A 172 2.47 -2.88 -4.33
C SER A 172 1.43 -3.95 -4.04
N ILE A 173 1.33 -4.32 -2.77
CA ILE A 173 0.28 -5.19 -2.24
C ILE A 173 -0.41 -4.46 -1.11
N ASN A 174 -1.74 -4.53 -1.07
CA ASN A 174 -2.52 -3.88 -0.02
C ASN A 174 -2.82 -4.80 1.17
N GLU A 175 -3.51 -4.26 2.17
CA GLU A 175 -3.88 -5.00 3.38
C GLU A 175 -4.82 -6.18 3.09
N GLY A 176 -5.61 -6.09 2.02
CA GLY A 176 -6.56 -7.12 1.59
C GLY A 176 -5.96 -8.24 0.73
N GLY A 177 -4.64 -8.24 0.44
CA GLY A 177 -3.99 -9.27 -0.38
C GLY A 177 -4.10 -9.07 -1.89
N ALA A 178 -4.56 -7.89 -2.34
CA ALA A 178 -4.58 -7.55 -3.76
C ALA A 178 -3.24 -6.93 -4.19
N VAL A 179 -2.71 -7.40 -5.30
CA VAL A 179 -1.46 -6.92 -5.89
C VAL A 179 -1.74 -6.05 -7.10
N ILE A 180 -1.03 -4.93 -7.19
CA ILE A 180 -0.97 -4.06 -8.36
C ILE A 180 0.49 -3.93 -8.80
N ALA A 181 0.75 -4.10 -10.09
CA ALA A 181 2.10 -4.00 -10.66
C ALA A 181 2.11 -3.21 -11.95
N MET A 182 3.12 -2.37 -12.13
CA MET A 182 3.35 -1.61 -13.35
C MET A 182 4.57 -2.15 -14.09
N LYS A 183 4.40 -2.49 -15.36
CA LYS A 183 5.48 -2.92 -16.25
C LYS A 183 6.23 -1.74 -16.87
N LYS A 184 7.37 -2.03 -17.49
CA LYS A 184 8.19 -1.04 -18.21
C LYS A 184 7.43 -0.30 -19.33
N ASP A 185 6.46 -0.95 -19.95
CA ASP A 185 5.59 -0.39 -20.99
C ASP A 185 4.45 0.50 -20.42
N ARG A 186 4.47 0.77 -19.10
CA ARG A 186 3.45 1.54 -18.42
C ARG A 186 2.06 0.88 -18.38
N SER A 187 1.96 -0.40 -18.70
CA SER A 187 0.76 -1.19 -18.45
C SER A 187 0.67 -1.58 -16.97
N VAL A 188 -0.56 -1.61 -16.43
CA VAL A 188 -0.85 -1.98 -15.04
C VAL A 188 -1.63 -3.28 -15.00
N TRP A 189 -1.21 -4.15 -14.10
CA TRP A 189 -1.71 -5.50 -13.91
C TRP A 189 -2.10 -5.71 -12.46
N THR A 190 -3.20 -6.44 -12.23
CA THR A 190 -3.68 -6.79 -10.88
C THR A 190 -3.97 -8.28 -10.77
N TRP A 191 -3.79 -8.81 -9.56
CA TRP A 191 -4.13 -10.19 -9.19
C TRP A 191 -4.18 -10.31 -7.66
N GLY A 192 -4.52 -11.49 -7.14
CA GLY A 192 -4.70 -11.74 -5.72
C GLY A 192 -6.16 -11.62 -5.31
N SER A 193 -6.42 -11.07 -4.14
CA SER A 193 -7.77 -10.88 -3.60
C SER A 193 -8.58 -9.84 -4.36
N ASN A 194 -9.86 -10.16 -4.65
CA ASN A 194 -10.84 -9.24 -5.22
C ASN A 194 -11.89 -8.79 -4.20
N ALA A 195 -11.66 -9.01 -2.92
CA ALA A 195 -12.56 -8.53 -1.88
C ALA A 195 -12.74 -6.99 -2.01
N GLY A 196 -13.98 -6.52 -2.00
CA GLY A 196 -14.26 -5.09 -2.22
C GLY A 196 -13.93 -4.57 -3.63
N GLY A 197 -13.75 -5.43 -4.64
CA GLY A 197 -13.49 -5.00 -6.01
C GLY A 197 -12.06 -4.51 -6.27
N MET A 198 -11.10 -4.91 -5.45
CA MET A 198 -9.73 -4.39 -5.50
C MET A 198 -8.98 -4.69 -6.80
N LEU A 199 -9.37 -5.72 -7.57
CA LEU A 199 -8.67 -6.06 -8.81
C LEU A 199 -9.03 -5.18 -10.00
N GLY A 200 -10.06 -4.33 -9.89
CA GLY A 200 -10.39 -3.35 -10.92
C GLY A 200 -11.13 -3.92 -12.13
N TYR A 201 -11.70 -5.12 -12.03
CA TYR A 201 -12.52 -5.74 -13.05
C TYR A 201 -13.73 -6.47 -12.43
N ASP A 202 -14.65 -6.97 -13.24
CA ASP A 202 -16.01 -7.37 -12.93
C ASP A 202 -16.26 -8.05 -11.58
N LYS A 203 -17.41 -7.72 -10.96
CA LYS A 203 -17.91 -8.31 -9.72
C LYS A 203 -18.24 -9.82 -9.81
N ASN A 204 -18.43 -10.32 -11.02
CA ASN A 204 -18.77 -11.73 -11.31
C ASN A 204 -17.54 -12.65 -11.40
N THR A 205 -16.35 -12.14 -11.03
CA THR A 205 -15.14 -12.96 -10.99
C THR A 205 -14.95 -13.55 -9.60
N ASP A 206 -14.20 -14.65 -9.54
CA ASP A 206 -13.78 -15.25 -8.28
C ASP A 206 -13.20 -14.20 -7.33
N LEU A 207 -13.45 -14.36 -6.02
CA LEU A 207 -12.92 -13.50 -4.98
C LEU A 207 -11.37 -13.49 -4.94
N ILE A 208 -10.74 -14.45 -5.59
CA ILE A 208 -9.29 -14.59 -5.67
C ILE A 208 -8.91 -14.94 -7.11
N SER A 209 -7.90 -14.26 -7.64
CA SER A 209 -7.35 -14.53 -8.97
C SER A 209 -5.82 -14.58 -8.94
N CYS A 210 -5.24 -15.76 -9.14
CA CYS A 210 -3.78 -15.91 -9.24
C CYS A 210 -3.21 -15.44 -10.59
N LYS A 211 -4.06 -15.28 -11.62
CA LYS A 211 -3.61 -14.85 -12.95
C LYS A 211 -3.64 -13.34 -13.09
N PRO A 212 -2.50 -12.68 -13.34
CA PRO A 212 -2.46 -11.26 -13.58
C PRO A 212 -3.33 -10.86 -14.77
N LYS A 213 -4.17 -9.84 -14.59
CA LYS A 213 -4.98 -9.25 -15.65
C LYS A 213 -4.56 -7.79 -15.87
N LYS A 214 -4.35 -7.42 -17.12
CA LYS A 214 -4.09 -6.02 -17.50
C LYS A 214 -5.37 -5.22 -17.36
N ILE A 215 -5.30 -4.09 -16.61
CA ILE A 215 -6.44 -3.22 -16.32
C ILE A 215 -6.25 -1.78 -16.80
N PHE A 216 -4.99 -1.37 -17.05
CA PHE A 216 -4.69 0.01 -17.45
C PHE A 216 -3.47 0.08 -18.35
N GLU A 217 -3.36 1.19 -19.08
CA GLU A 217 -2.21 1.58 -19.89
C GLU A 217 -1.87 3.05 -19.67
N ASN A 218 -0.67 3.47 -20.12
CA ASN A 218 -0.22 4.86 -20.04
C ASN A 218 -0.28 5.42 -18.62
N VAL A 219 0.14 4.61 -17.65
CA VAL A 219 0.11 4.94 -16.23
C VAL A 219 1.47 5.49 -15.78
N LYS A 220 1.41 6.58 -15.02
CA LYS A 220 2.57 7.25 -14.44
C LYS A 220 2.88 6.73 -13.04
N TYR A 221 1.85 6.55 -12.20
CA TYR A 221 1.97 6.06 -10.83
C TYR A 221 0.85 5.08 -10.48
N ILE A 222 1.16 4.13 -9.61
CA ILE A 222 0.20 3.21 -9.01
C ILE A 222 0.33 3.28 -7.49
N VAL A 223 -0.78 3.13 -6.78
CA VAL A 223 -0.83 3.06 -5.32
C VAL A 223 -1.83 2.01 -4.89
N ALA A 224 -1.49 1.25 -3.86
CA ALA A 224 -2.38 0.35 -3.15
C ALA A 224 -2.37 0.71 -1.66
N GLY A 225 -3.53 0.75 -1.01
CA GLY A 225 -3.64 0.99 0.42
C GLY A 225 -5.00 0.61 0.96
N GLY A 226 -5.06 0.05 2.16
CA GLY A 226 -6.28 -0.51 2.73
C GLY A 226 -6.90 -1.55 1.81
N TYR A 227 -8.10 -1.27 1.36
CA TYR A 227 -8.86 -2.07 0.38
C TYR A 227 -9.11 -1.31 -0.92
N ASN A 228 -8.24 -0.37 -1.25
CA ASN A 228 -8.36 0.49 -2.41
C ASN A 228 -7.11 0.45 -3.28
N MET A 229 -7.31 0.78 -4.54
CA MET A 229 -6.28 0.93 -5.54
C MET A 229 -6.42 2.25 -6.28
N ALA A 230 -5.30 2.80 -6.74
CA ALA A 230 -5.26 4.01 -7.53
C ALA A 230 -4.25 3.93 -8.67
N VAL A 231 -4.56 4.63 -9.75
CA VAL A 231 -3.58 4.96 -10.80
C VAL A 231 -3.64 6.45 -11.10
N ILE A 232 -2.47 7.05 -11.35
CA ILE A 232 -2.36 8.36 -11.97
C ILE A 232 -1.82 8.14 -13.37
N THR A 233 -2.57 8.58 -14.38
CA THR A 233 -2.18 8.44 -15.79
C THR A 233 -1.09 9.43 -16.18
N GLU A 234 -0.49 9.24 -17.35
CA GLU A 234 0.45 10.22 -17.96
C GLU A 234 -0.18 11.61 -18.15
N LYS A 235 -1.53 11.70 -18.25
CA LYS A 235 -2.29 12.95 -18.32
C LYS A 235 -2.59 13.56 -16.95
N ASN A 236 -2.05 13.00 -15.86
CA ASN A 236 -2.31 13.38 -14.47
C ASN A 236 -3.78 13.21 -14.04
N ASP A 237 -4.51 12.29 -14.66
CA ASP A 237 -5.84 11.90 -14.24
C ASP A 237 -5.75 10.82 -13.16
N LEU A 238 -6.45 11.01 -12.05
CA LEU A 238 -6.57 10.03 -10.97
C LEU A 238 -7.79 9.13 -11.20
N TYR A 239 -7.56 7.84 -11.15
CA TYR A 239 -8.58 6.81 -11.09
C TYR A 239 -8.48 6.06 -9.77
N LEU A 240 -9.63 5.81 -9.14
CA LEU A 240 -9.79 5.06 -7.91
C LEU A 240 -10.74 3.89 -8.10
N TRP A 241 -10.57 2.84 -7.31
CA TRP A 241 -11.50 1.72 -7.20
C TRP A 241 -11.27 0.95 -5.90
N GLY A 242 -12.19 0.01 -5.60
CA GLY A 242 -12.18 -0.81 -4.40
C GLY A 242 -13.28 -0.42 -3.41
N ASP A 243 -12.99 -0.55 -2.13
CA ASP A 243 -13.92 -0.31 -1.02
C ASP A 243 -14.34 1.16 -0.88
N ASN A 244 -15.61 1.39 -0.51
CA ASN A 244 -16.17 2.70 -0.28
C ASN A 244 -17.00 2.81 1.02
N THR A 245 -16.77 1.89 1.94
CA THR A 245 -17.51 1.81 3.23
C THR A 245 -17.53 3.15 3.98
N TYR A 246 -16.47 3.93 3.87
CA TYR A 246 -16.32 5.22 4.53
C TYR A 246 -16.43 6.41 3.57
N GLY A 247 -16.87 6.18 2.32
CA GLY A 247 -16.96 7.22 1.30
C GLY A 247 -15.59 7.63 0.73
N GLN A 248 -14.56 6.80 0.92
CA GLN A 248 -13.18 7.12 0.52
C GLN A 248 -12.98 7.27 -0.98
N LEU A 249 -13.91 6.81 -1.81
CA LEU A 249 -13.86 7.04 -3.26
C LEU A 249 -14.35 8.44 -3.67
N GLY A 250 -14.92 9.22 -2.75
CA GLY A 250 -15.29 10.61 -2.98
C GLY A 250 -16.49 10.83 -3.90
N ASN A 251 -17.34 9.80 -4.09
CA ASN A 251 -18.48 9.81 -5.01
C ASN A 251 -19.79 10.37 -4.40
N GLY A 252 -19.77 10.78 -3.13
CA GLY A 252 -20.92 11.26 -2.38
C GLY A 252 -21.75 10.15 -1.73
N LYS A 253 -21.29 8.90 -1.78
CA LYS A 253 -21.96 7.73 -1.22
C LYS A 253 -21.07 7.00 -0.23
N LYS A 254 -21.67 6.15 0.60
CA LYS A 254 -21.04 5.11 1.43
C LYS A 254 -21.55 3.78 0.92
N ASP A 255 -20.87 3.23 -0.06
CA ASP A 255 -21.25 1.96 -0.68
C ASP A 255 -20.49 0.86 0.06
N GLY A 256 -21.17 0.03 0.83
CA GLY A 256 -20.58 -0.81 1.85
C GLY A 256 -19.58 -1.86 1.38
N TRP A 257 -18.93 -2.45 2.36
CA TRP A 257 -18.02 -3.57 2.26
C TRP A 257 -18.70 -4.82 1.70
N TYR A 258 -18.08 -5.44 0.72
CA TYR A 258 -18.54 -6.71 0.17
C TYR A 258 -18.03 -7.87 1.03
N PHE A 259 -18.84 -8.30 2.00
CA PHE A 259 -18.92 -9.67 2.48
C PHE A 259 -20.39 -10.07 2.48
N GLY A 260 -20.86 -10.60 1.32
CA GLY A 260 -22.15 -11.29 1.23
C GLY A 260 -23.40 -10.41 1.00
N ASP A 261 -23.28 -9.09 0.85
CA ASP A 261 -24.41 -8.21 0.54
C ASP A 261 -24.34 -7.78 -0.93
N SER A 262 -25.12 -8.45 -1.79
CA SER A 262 -25.08 -8.30 -3.26
C SER A 262 -25.51 -6.92 -3.77
N ASP A 263 -26.08 -6.08 -2.91
CA ASP A 263 -26.73 -4.83 -3.31
C ASP A 263 -25.89 -3.58 -3.04
N LYS A 264 -24.72 -3.72 -2.41
CA LYS A 264 -23.83 -2.59 -2.11
C LYS A 264 -22.70 -2.48 -3.12
N GLU A 265 -22.68 -1.36 -3.83
CA GLU A 265 -21.75 -1.12 -4.94
C GLU A 265 -20.35 -0.71 -4.49
N CYS A 266 -19.43 -1.68 -4.38
CA CYS A 266 -18.00 -1.37 -4.52
C CYS A 266 -17.70 -0.90 -5.94
N TRP A 267 -16.69 -0.07 -6.12
CA TRP A 267 -16.23 0.25 -7.47
C TRP A 267 -15.31 -0.85 -7.99
N PHE A 268 -15.90 -1.85 -8.60
CA PHE A 268 -15.16 -2.95 -9.23
C PHE A 268 -14.31 -2.51 -10.42
N LYS A 269 -14.60 -1.38 -11.06
CA LYS A 269 -13.83 -0.86 -12.19
C LYS A 269 -13.22 0.50 -11.86
N PRO A 270 -11.99 0.79 -12.33
CA PRO A 270 -11.37 2.09 -12.14
C PRO A 270 -12.26 3.21 -12.66
N LYS A 271 -12.58 4.19 -11.81
CA LYS A 271 -13.33 5.37 -12.18
C LYS A 271 -12.46 6.62 -12.00
N LYS A 272 -12.50 7.52 -13.00
CA LYS A 272 -11.83 8.81 -12.92
C LYS A 272 -12.53 9.68 -11.88
N VAL A 273 -11.76 10.16 -10.90
CA VAL A 273 -12.28 10.98 -9.80
C VAL A 273 -11.74 12.41 -9.81
N MET A 274 -10.54 12.62 -10.34
CA MET A 274 -9.92 13.95 -10.33
C MET A 274 -8.93 14.11 -11.48
N LYS A 275 -8.77 15.37 -11.94
CA LYS A 275 -7.75 15.77 -12.92
C LYS A 275 -6.62 16.53 -12.23
N ASP A 276 -5.52 16.69 -12.96
CA ASP A 276 -4.36 17.49 -12.52
C ASP A 276 -3.81 17.04 -11.17
N VAL A 277 -3.69 15.72 -10.99
CA VAL A 277 -3.19 15.09 -9.76
C VAL A 277 -1.69 14.87 -9.84
N ALA A 278 -0.99 15.33 -8.82
CA ALA A 278 0.46 15.14 -8.64
C ALA A 278 0.79 13.89 -7.83
N ALA A 279 0.00 13.63 -6.76
CA ALA A 279 0.22 12.51 -5.86
C ALA A 279 -1.09 12.05 -5.21
N VAL A 280 -1.12 10.79 -4.75
CA VAL A 280 -2.20 10.23 -3.95
C VAL A 280 -1.61 9.40 -2.82
N HIS A 281 -2.20 9.51 -1.63
CA HIS A 281 -1.87 8.73 -0.45
C HIS A 281 -3.13 8.02 0.04
N MET A 282 -3.01 6.74 0.37
CA MET A 282 -4.13 5.90 0.75
C MET A 282 -3.85 5.23 2.10
N GLY A 283 -4.83 5.31 3.00
CA GLY A 283 -4.88 4.56 4.26
C GLY A 283 -6.05 3.60 4.27
N SER A 284 -6.30 2.93 5.40
CA SER A 284 -7.33 1.89 5.53
C SER A 284 -8.78 2.39 5.36
N GLY A 285 -9.02 3.67 5.17
CA GLY A 285 -10.38 4.20 4.98
C GLY A 285 -10.40 5.67 4.61
N GLY A 286 -9.24 6.26 4.28
CA GLY A 286 -9.13 7.65 3.85
C GLY A 286 -8.10 7.82 2.75
N ILE A 287 -8.35 8.79 1.87
CA ILE A 287 -7.50 9.10 0.73
C ILE A 287 -7.19 10.60 0.74
N ILE A 288 -5.90 10.93 0.55
CA ILE A 288 -5.42 12.30 0.37
C ILE A 288 -4.86 12.42 -1.04
N VAL A 289 -5.25 13.47 -1.74
CA VAL A 289 -4.82 13.78 -3.10
C VAL A 289 -4.16 15.15 -3.12
N THR A 290 -2.95 15.22 -3.68
CA THR A 290 -2.28 16.48 -3.96
C THR A 290 -2.43 16.79 -5.45
N ARG A 291 -2.98 17.94 -5.78
CA ARG A 291 -3.11 18.40 -7.16
C ARG A 291 -1.83 19.08 -7.66
N MET A 292 -1.79 19.31 -8.97
CA MET A 292 -0.67 19.96 -9.66
C MET A 292 -0.47 21.41 -9.24
N ASP A 293 -1.50 22.08 -8.72
CA ASP A 293 -1.46 23.45 -8.17
C ASP A 293 -0.98 23.49 -6.70
N GLY A 294 -0.70 22.32 -6.10
CA GLY A 294 -0.25 22.17 -4.71
C GLY A 294 -1.40 22.08 -3.71
N SER A 295 -2.66 22.24 -4.14
CA SER A 295 -3.82 22.06 -3.23
C SER A 295 -3.95 20.58 -2.82
N GLU A 296 -4.36 20.37 -1.57
CA GLU A 296 -4.60 19.04 -1.02
C GLU A 296 -6.06 18.80 -0.74
N TRP A 297 -6.53 17.64 -1.13
CA TRP A 297 -7.90 17.22 -1.05
C TRP A 297 -7.99 15.86 -0.35
N ALA A 298 -9.00 15.67 0.49
CA ALA A 298 -9.15 14.43 1.22
C ALA A 298 -10.59 13.93 1.23
N THR A 299 -10.75 12.61 1.38
CA THR A 299 -12.03 11.93 1.49
C THR A 299 -11.91 10.70 2.40
N GLY A 300 -13.04 10.18 2.89
CA GLY A 300 -13.09 9.03 3.79
C GLY A 300 -12.91 9.37 5.26
N ILE A 301 -12.41 8.42 6.06
CA ILE A 301 -12.25 8.55 7.51
C ILE A 301 -11.25 9.67 7.85
N GLY A 302 -11.59 10.43 8.90
CA GLY A 302 -10.78 11.53 9.44
C GLY A 302 -11.05 12.87 8.78
N PHE A 303 -11.86 12.92 7.73
CA PHE A 303 -12.15 14.12 6.96
C PHE A 303 -13.65 14.42 6.94
N GLY A 304 -13.99 15.72 6.75
CA GLY A 304 -15.38 16.17 6.66
C GLY A 304 -16.12 16.27 7.99
N ASN A 305 -17.44 16.44 7.91
CA ASN A 305 -18.33 16.70 9.05
C ASN A 305 -19.34 15.58 9.31
N GLU A 306 -19.45 14.62 8.41
CA GLU A 306 -20.29 13.45 8.61
C GLU A 306 -19.67 12.50 9.64
N ARG A 307 -20.49 11.60 10.22
CA ARG A 307 -19.99 10.55 11.11
C ARG A 307 -20.26 9.17 10.51
N SER A 308 -19.30 8.27 10.69
CA SER A 308 -19.48 6.83 10.43
C SER A 308 -20.34 6.21 11.53
N GLU A 309 -20.79 4.97 11.32
CA GLU A 309 -21.48 4.16 12.35
C GLU A 309 -20.65 4.03 13.63
N SER A 310 -19.33 4.00 13.54
CA SER A 310 -18.39 3.99 14.67
C SER A 310 -18.11 5.38 15.26
N GLY A 311 -18.86 6.42 14.87
CA GLY A 311 -18.72 7.79 15.37
C GLY A 311 -17.52 8.59 14.85
N LYS A 312 -16.69 8.02 13.96
CA LYS A 312 -15.54 8.71 13.36
C LYS A 312 -16.02 9.73 12.31
N LYS A 313 -15.32 10.87 12.22
CA LYS A 313 -15.57 11.84 11.14
C LYS A 313 -15.27 11.22 9.78
N VAL A 314 -16.14 11.43 8.81
CA VAL A 314 -15.96 10.96 7.45
C VAL A 314 -16.38 12.02 6.44
N SER A 315 -15.81 11.97 5.24
CA SER A 315 -16.29 12.72 4.09
C SER A 315 -16.53 11.77 2.92
N THR A 316 -17.70 11.85 2.34
CA THR A 316 -18.08 11.10 1.13
C THR A 316 -17.70 11.82 -0.17
N ARG A 317 -17.19 13.04 -0.06
CA ARG A 317 -16.68 13.85 -1.18
C ARG A 317 -15.29 14.36 -0.88
N PHE A 318 -14.52 14.63 -1.91
CA PHE A 318 -13.23 15.30 -1.74
C PHE A 318 -13.44 16.71 -1.18
N VAL A 319 -12.85 16.98 -0.02
CA VAL A 319 -12.82 18.29 0.62
C VAL A 319 -11.41 18.84 0.59
N MET A 320 -11.27 20.12 0.27
CA MET A 320 -9.96 20.76 0.29
C MET A 320 -9.49 20.94 1.74
N ILE A 321 -8.31 20.41 2.03
CA ILE A 321 -7.70 20.44 3.37
C ILE A 321 -6.53 21.43 3.45
N SER A 322 -5.95 21.80 2.30
CA SER A 322 -4.86 22.78 2.21
C SER A 322 -4.75 23.35 0.78
N LYS A 323 -4.23 24.59 0.68
CA LYS A 323 -3.92 25.28 -0.56
C LYS A 323 -2.51 25.87 -0.54
#